data_a7dd6e70fc907c4a4d48198ab9e5fd68
#
_entry.id   a7dd6e70fc907c4a4d48198ab9e5fd68
#
_cell.length_a   1.000
_cell.length_b   1.000
_cell.length_c   1.000
_cell.angle_alpha   90.00
_cell.angle_beta   90.00
_cell.angle_gamma   90.00
#
_symmetry.space_group_name_H-M   'P 1'
#
loop_
_entity.id
_entity.type
_entity.pdbx_description
1 polymer ?
#
loop_
_entity_poly.entity_id
_entity_poly.type
_entity_poly.pdbx_seq_one_letter_code
_entity_poly.pdbx_strand_id
1 'polypeptide(L)'
;MNPQTITLGNTEIRILSTVKGLVSEAKIVENEIDSFNPDLVALGMGPEEVNGTREWDGEPYDMSGWDEIYGLSLRKIVGDKGVKLPPPSFSTAIKVSDSKDIDVIGIDMDEVSFTEAYTKNISTWQLFKRGRLEKSMTKSGIEGQTPEEIALNMESSIRELSGFANLERERVKTMAENIRLHSKSQKKMLVIIEISNVSALVEELN
;
A
#
# COMPACT_ATOMS: atom_id res chain seq x y z
N MET A 1 9.31 1.67 11.73
CA MET A 1 8.06 2.37 12.14
C MET A 1 7.37 1.54 13.23
N ASN A 2 6.80 2.17 14.26
CA ASN A 2 6.03 1.43 15.27
C ASN A 2 4.61 1.20 14.74
N PRO A 3 4.08 -0.03 14.81
CA PRO A 3 2.71 -0.30 14.42
C PRO A 3 1.73 0.45 15.34
N GLN A 4 0.60 0.88 14.78
CA GLN A 4 -0.49 1.49 15.51
C GLN A 4 -1.54 0.43 15.85
N THR A 5 -2.02 0.40 17.09
CA THR A 5 -3.05 -0.56 17.52
C THR A 5 -4.36 0.16 17.79
N ILE A 6 -5.45 -0.38 17.25
CA ILE A 6 -6.83 0.05 17.50
C ILE A 6 -7.68 -1.17 17.87
N THR A 7 -8.87 -0.95 18.42
CA THR A 7 -9.82 -2.03 18.73
C THR A 7 -11.15 -1.75 18.04
N LEU A 8 -11.63 -2.73 17.26
CA LEU A 8 -12.97 -2.71 16.67
C LEU A 8 -13.82 -3.85 17.24
N GLY A 9 -14.80 -3.51 18.07
CA GLY A 9 -15.56 -4.51 18.79
C GLY A 9 -14.66 -5.33 19.73
N ASN A 10 -14.51 -6.62 19.43
CA ASN A 10 -13.65 -7.53 20.22
C ASN A 10 -12.32 -7.85 19.52
N THR A 11 -12.02 -7.19 18.40
CA THR A 11 -10.84 -7.48 17.57
C THR A 11 -9.75 -6.45 17.85
N GLU A 12 -8.57 -6.92 18.20
CA GLU A 12 -7.34 -6.11 18.21
C GLU A 12 -6.82 -6.00 16.79
N ILE A 13 -6.76 -4.78 16.27
CA ILE A 13 -6.25 -4.49 14.92
C ILE A 13 -4.92 -3.77 15.06
N ARG A 14 -3.89 -4.34 14.46
CA ARG A 14 -2.57 -3.72 14.39
C ARG A 14 -2.30 -3.26 12.98
N ILE A 15 -2.03 -1.97 12.80
CA ILE A 15 -1.77 -1.33 11.51
C ILE A 15 -0.27 -1.10 11.38
N LEU A 16 0.34 -1.80 10.43
CA LEU A 16 1.74 -1.64 10.07
C LEU A 16 1.84 -0.80 8.79
N SER A 17 2.46 0.36 8.91
CA SER A 17 2.75 1.23 7.76
C SER A 17 3.99 0.76 7.03
N THR A 18 3.96 0.76 5.70
CA THR A 18 5.08 0.37 4.84
C THR A 18 5.35 1.42 3.76
N VAL A 19 6.59 1.46 3.28
CA VAL A 19 6.99 2.21 2.09
C VAL A 19 7.12 1.25 0.93
N LYS A 20 6.30 1.45 -0.12
CA LYS A 20 6.25 0.57 -1.29
C LYS A 20 7.65 0.31 -1.86
N GLY A 21 7.99 -0.96 -1.99
CA GLY A 21 9.22 -1.39 -2.66
C GLY A 21 10.48 -1.49 -1.78
N LEU A 22 10.48 -1.06 -0.52
CA LEU A 22 11.65 -1.18 0.35
C LEU A 22 11.94 -2.63 0.74
N VAL A 23 13.16 -3.08 0.44
CA VAL A 23 13.63 -4.44 0.78
C VAL A 23 13.75 -4.64 2.30
N SER A 24 14.13 -3.61 3.04
CA SER A 24 14.27 -3.68 4.51
C SER A 24 12.96 -3.97 5.23
N GLU A 25 11.81 -3.68 4.63
CA GLU A 25 10.51 -3.90 5.25
C GLU A 25 10.07 -5.37 5.29
N ALA A 26 10.65 -6.22 4.44
CA ALA A 26 10.40 -7.65 4.49
C ALA A 26 10.63 -8.22 5.90
N LYS A 27 11.76 -7.87 6.53
CA LYS A 27 12.08 -8.36 7.88
C LYS A 27 11.20 -7.75 8.96
N ILE A 28 10.75 -6.52 8.79
CA ILE A 28 9.83 -5.85 9.71
C ILE A 28 8.48 -6.57 9.70
N VAL A 29 7.96 -6.86 8.51
CA VAL A 29 6.70 -7.57 8.31
C VAL A 29 6.76 -8.99 8.89
N GLU A 30 7.83 -9.74 8.60
CA GLU A 30 8.03 -11.08 9.16
C GLU A 30 8.01 -11.05 10.70
N ASN A 31 8.80 -10.16 11.31
CA ASN A 31 8.86 -10.02 12.76
C ASN A 31 7.50 -9.62 13.37
N GLU A 32 6.73 -8.78 12.66
CA GLU A 32 5.42 -8.34 13.13
C GLU A 32 4.40 -9.48 13.11
N ILE A 33 4.37 -10.28 12.04
CA ILE A 33 3.52 -11.48 11.97
C ILE A 33 3.90 -12.46 13.08
N ASP A 34 5.19 -12.69 13.30
CA ASP A 34 5.68 -13.62 14.34
C ASP A 34 5.30 -13.16 15.75
N SER A 35 5.50 -11.89 16.05
CA SER A 35 5.29 -11.35 17.40
C SER A 35 3.82 -11.10 17.73
N PHE A 36 3.03 -10.65 16.75
CA PHE A 36 1.62 -10.38 16.95
C PHE A 36 0.77 -11.64 16.88
N ASN A 37 1.17 -12.61 16.06
CA ASN A 37 0.45 -13.85 15.80
C ASN A 37 -1.02 -13.59 15.43
N PRO A 38 -1.29 -12.93 14.27
CA PRO A 38 -2.63 -12.57 13.85
C PRO A 38 -3.43 -13.79 13.40
N ASP A 39 -4.75 -13.72 13.51
CA ASP A 39 -5.68 -14.69 12.92
C ASP A 39 -5.90 -14.41 11.43
N LEU A 40 -5.69 -13.15 11.00
CA LEU A 40 -5.87 -12.68 9.64
C LEU A 40 -4.87 -11.57 9.32
N VAL A 41 -4.26 -11.65 8.14
CA VAL A 41 -3.44 -10.58 7.56
C VAL A 41 -4.21 -9.89 6.44
N ALA A 42 -4.37 -8.57 6.52
CA ALA A 42 -5.08 -7.74 5.56
C ALA A 42 -4.08 -6.80 4.86
N LEU A 43 -4.02 -6.85 3.54
CA LEU A 43 -3.10 -6.08 2.72
C LEU A 43 -3.82 -4.94 2.00
N GLY A 44 -3.24 -3.73 2.02
CA GLY A 44 -3.73 -2.55 1.30
C GLY A 44 -3.55 -2.67 -0.22
N MET A 45 -4.07 -3.74 -0.79
CA MET A 45 -4.08 -4.04 -2.22
C MET A 45 -5.38 -4.78 -2.57
N GLY A 46 -5.73 -4.85 -3.86
CA GLY A 46 -6.90 -5.57 -4.33
C GLY A 46 -6.80 -7.08 -4.16
N PRO A 47 -7.92 -7.80 -4.10
CA PRO A 47 -7.92 -9.26 -3.98
C PRO A 47 -7.17 -9.97 -5.12
N GLU A 48 -7.30 -9.45 -6.34
CA GLU A 48 -6.62 -9.98 -7.53
C GLU A 48 -5.10 -9.77 -7.44
N GLU A 49 -4.66 -8.63 -6.88
CA GLU A 49 -3.24 -8.34 -6.67
C GLU A 49 -2.60 -9.27 -5.64
N VAL A 50 -3.35 -9.67 -4.60
CA VAL A 50 -2.90 -10.70 -3.62
C VAL A 50 -2.62 -12.01 -4.34
N ASN A 51 -3.56 -12.46 -5.19
CA ASN A 51 -3.40 -13.69 -5.95
C ASN A 51 -2.24 -13.59 -6.95
N GLY A 52 -2.16 -12.50 -7.71
CA GLY A 52 -1.06 -12.26 -8.64
C GLY A 52 0.31 -12.22 -7.95
N THR A 53 0.39 -11.63 -6.75
CA THR A 53 1.62 -11.61 -5.96
C THR A 53 2.00 -12.99 -5.43
N ARG A 54 1.01 -13.82 -5.07
CA ARG A 54 1.22 -15.21 -4.61
C ARG A 54 1.73 -16.09 -5.75
N GLU A 55 1.23 -15.91 -6.96
CA GLU A 55 1.58 -16.68 -8.15
C GLU A 55 2.84 -16.17 -8.88
N TRP A 56 3.38 -15.02 -8.44
CA TRP A 56 4.52 -14.41 -9.10
C TRP A 56 5.76 -15.32 -9.07
N ASP A 57 6.34 -15.55 -10.24
CA ASP A 57 7.44 -16.49 -10.49
C ASP A 57 8.85 -15.95 -10.14
N GLY A 58 8.95 -14.67 -9.74
CA GLY A 58 10.21 -14.03 -9.40
C GLY A 58 10.85 -13.21 -10.54
N GLU A 59 10.23 -13.19 -11.73
CA GLU A 59 10.73 -12.38 -12.84
C GLU A 59 10.64 -10.87 -12.51
N PRO A 60 11.66 -10.07 -12.85
CA PRO A 60 11.64 -8.64 -12.58
C PRO A 60 10.51 -7.93 -13.29
N TYR A 61 9.85 -7.00 -12.60
CA TYR A 61 8.96 -6.04 -13.25
C TYR A 61 9.74 -4.86 -13.80
N ASP A 62 9.42 -4.46 -15.02
CA ASP A 62 9.84 -3.18 -15.56
C ASP A 62 9.01 -2.07 -14.90
N MET A 63 9.68 -1.21 -14.13
CA MET A 63 9.05 -0.01 -13.58
C MET A 63 8.87 1.02 -14.71
N SER A 64 7.71 1.64 -14.78
CA SER A 64 7.41 2.70 -15.73
C SER A 64 6.62 3.84 -15.10
N GLY A 65 6.72 5.03 -15.69
CA GLY A 65 5.96 6.20 -15.23
C GLY A 65 6.22 6.54 -13.76
N TRP A 66 5.17 6.58 -12.97
CA TRP A 66 5.24 6.94 -11.54
C TRP A 66 6.11 5.99 -10.71
N ASP A 67 5.99 4.68 -10.93
CA ASP A 67 6.76 3.69 -10.18
C ASP A 67 8.26 3.81 -10.47
N GLU A 68 8.64 4.16 -11.71
CA GLU A 68 10.03 4.42 -12.06
C GLU A 68 10.58 5.66 -11.35
N ILE A 69 9.85 6.79 -11.39
CA ILE A 69 10.25 8.03 -10.72
C ILE A 69 10.40 7.81 -9.22
N TYR A 70 9.41 7.13 -8.63
CA TYR A 70 9.40 6.78 -7.22
C TYR A 70 10.57 5.86 -6.85
N GLY A 71 10.74 4.77 -7.59
CA GLY A 71 11.82 3.82 -7.36
C GLY A 71 13.20 4.44 -7.51
N LEU A 72 13.42 5.31 -8.51
CA LEU A 72 14.68 6.06 -8.68
C LEU A 72 14.93 7.02 -7.51
N SER A 73 13.89 7.68 -6.99
CA SER A 73 14.01 8.59 -5.86
C SER A 73 14.37 7.83 -4.58
N LEU A 74 13.76 6.68 -4.32
CA LEU A 74 14.11 5.81 -3.20
C LEU A 74 15.54 5.27 -3.31
N ARG A 75 15.96 4.83 -4.50
CA ARG A 75 17.33 4.30 -4.72
C ARG A 75 18.43 5.29 -4.40
N LYS A 76 18.19 6.59 -4.55
CA LYS A 76 19.15 7.63 -4.15
C LYS A 76 19.44 7.60 -2.64
N ILE A 77 18.47 7.15 -1.83
CA ILE A 77 18.58 7.09 -0.36
C ILE A 77 19.09 5.72 0.10
N VAL A 78 18.49 4.64 -0.42
CA VAL A 78 18.75 3.27 0.08
C VAL A 78 19.64 2.44 -0.82
N GLY A 79 20.09 2.98 -1.96
CA GLY A 79 20.88 2.28 -2.98
C GLY A 79 20.04 1.37 -3.88
N ASP A 80 20.63 0.90 -4.98
CA ASP A 80 19.94 0.14 -6.02
C ASP A 80 19.31 -1.17 -5.51
N LYS A 81 19.97 -1.85 -4.59
CA LYS A 81 19.48 -3.11 -4.00
C LYS A 81 18.44 -2.93 -2.91
N GLY A 82 18.18 -1.69 -2.50
CA GLY A 82 17.24 -1.35 -1.43
C GLY A 82 15.78 -1.26 -1.91
N VAL A 83 15.54 -1.32 -3.23
CA VAL A 83 14.20 -1.20 -3.82
C VAL A 83 13.93 -2.35 -4.77
N LYS A 84 12.75 -2.99 -4.62
CA LYS A 84 12.31 -4.14 -5.42
C LYS A 84 10.79 -4.11 -5.66
N LEU A 85 10.34 -4.68 -6.79
CA LEU A 85 8.95 -5.00 -7.07
C LEU A 85 8.80 -6.50 -7.40
N PRO A 86 7.67 -7.13 -7.08
CA PRO A 86 6.57 -6.59 -6.26
C PRO A 86 7.05 -6.17 -4.87
N PRO A 87 6.28 -5.32 -4.14
CA PRO A 87 6.73 -4.77 -2.85
C PRO A 87 7.11 -5.88 -1.86
N PRO A 88 8.34 -5.87 -1.32
CA PRO A 88 8.81 -6.92 -0.40
C PRO A 88 7.97 -7.05 0.88
N SER A 89 7.35 -5.96 1.36
CA SER A 89 6.41 -5.99 2.48
C SER A 89 5.22 -6.91 2.21
N PHE A 90 4.56 -6.77 1.06
CA PHE A 90 3.37 -7.56 0.71
C PHE A 90 3.73 -9.01 0.33
N SER A 91 4.74 -9.19 -0.51
CA SER A 91 5.18 -10.55 -0.89
C SER A 91 5.69 -11.37 0.30
N THR A 92 6.35 -10.74 1.27
CA THR A 92 6.76 -11.40 2.52
C THR A 92 5.55 -11.70 3.41
N ALA A 93 4.60 -10.76 3.53
CA ALA A 93 3.38 -10.99 4.29
C ALA A 93 2.63 -12.23 3.81
N ILE A 94 2.42 -12.34 2.49
CA ILE A 94 1.78 -13.52 1.88
C ILE A 94 2.57 -14.79 2.17
N LYS A 95 3.86 -14.80 1.87
CA LYS A 95 4.72 -15.98 2.03
C LYS A 95 4.79 -16.48 3.48
N VAL A 96 4.95 -15.56 4.44
CA VAL A 96 5.04 -15.92 5.87
C VAL A 96 3.70 -16.40 6.38
N SER A 97 2.61 -15.74 6.02
CA SER A 97 1.25 -16.13 6.42
C SER A 97 0.86 -17.49 5.86
N ASP A 98 1.10 -17.74 4.55
CA ASP A 98 0.83 -19.03 3.92
C ASP A 98 1.63 -20.17 4.59
N SER A 99 2.89 -19.90 5.03
CA SER A 99 3.70 -20.90 5.76
C SER A 99 3.20 -21.22 7.17
N LYS A 100 2.28 -20.41 7.71
CA LYS A 100 1.72 -20.51 9.06
C LYS A 100 0.22 -20.82 9.06
N ASP A 101 -0.37 -21.10 7.91
CA ASP A 101 -1.82 -21.30 7.74
C ASP A 101 -2.65 -20.10 8.24
N ILE A 102 -2.11 -18.87 8.08
CA ILE A 102 -2.81 -17.62 8.38
C ILE A 102 -3.45 -17.10 7.09
N ASP A 103 -4.74 -16.81 7.12
CA ASP A 103 -5.44 -16.25 5.98
C ASP A 103 -4.91 -14.87 5.60
N VAL A 104 -4.81 -14.61 4.29
CA VAL A 104 -4.41 -13.31 3.73
C VAL A 104 -5.48 -12.80 2.80
N ILE A 105 -5.93 -11.57 3.01
CA ILE A 105 -6.91 -10.90 2.17
C ILE A 105 -6.39 -9.57 1.63
N GLY A 106 -6.86 -9.20 0.43
CA GLY A 106 -6.79 -7.83 -0.08
C GLY A 106 -7.97 -7.02 0.45
N ILE A 107 -7.71 -5.82 0.97
CA ILE A 107 -8.75 -4.95 1.52
C ILE A 107 -9.05 -3.73 0.66
N ASP A 108 -8.30 -3.49 -0.39
CA ASP A 108 -8.58 -2.42 -1.35
C ASP A 108 -9.67 -2.86 -2.33
N MET A 109 -10.05 -1.95 -3.24
CA MET A 109 -11.00 -2.22 -4.31
C MET A 109 -10.55 -3.42 -5.16
N ASP A 110 -11.51 -4.25 -5.56
CA ASP A 110 -11.30 -5.20 -6.65
C ASP A 110 -11.12 -4.46 -7.99
N GLU A 111 -10.69 -5.19 -9.02
CA GLU A 111 -10.39 -4.62 -10.34
C GLU A 111 -11.59 -3.91 -10.98
N VAL A 112 -12.80 -4.43 -10.78
CA VAL A 112 -14.02 -3.86 -11.34
C VAL A 112 -14.35 -2.55 -10.62
N SER A 113 -14.42 -2.58 -9.29
CA SER A 113 -14.70 -1.41 -8.46
C SER A 113 -13.66 -0.31 -8.65
N PHE A 114 -12.38 -0.67 -8.77
CA PHE A 114 -11.32 0.28 -9.07
C PHE A 114 -11.51 0.93 -10.45
N THR A 115 -11.82 0.15 -11.48
CA THR A 115 -12.04 0.66 -12.83
C THR A 115 -13.23 1.62 -12.88
N GLU A 116 -14.32 1.29 -12.19
CA GLU A 116 -15.49 2.17 -12.08
C GLU A 116 -15.14 3.47 -11.36
N ALA A 117 -14.49 3.40 -10.20
CA ALA A 117 -14.07 4.57 -9.43
C ALA A 117 -13.07 5.43 -10.21
N TYR A 118 -12.11 4.81 -10.91
CA TYR A 118 -11.15 5.49 -11.76
C TYR A 118 -11.86 6.25 -12.88
N THR A 119 -12.73 5.58 -13.65
CA THR A 119 -13.46 6.17 -14.77
C THR A 119 -14.38 7.32 -14.32
N LYS A 120 -15.00 7.20 -13.15
CA LYS A 120 -15.85 8.23 -12.53
C LYS A 120 -15.05 9.48 -12.13
N ASN A 121 -13.85 9.31 -11.55
CA ASN A 121 -13.10 10.40 -10.94
C ASN A 121 -12.06 11.02 -11.89
N ILE A 122 -11.50 10.26 -12.84
CA ILE A 122 -10.37 10.67 -13.65
C ILE A 122 -10.83 11.08 -15.05
N SER A 123 -10.95 12.38 -15.27
CA SER A 123 -11.24 12.93 -16.60
C SER A 123 -9.97 13.01 -17.48
N THR A 124 -10.15 13.17 -18.79
CA THR A 124 -9.03 13.41 -19.73
C THR A 124 -8.16 14.60 -19.32
N TRP A 125 -8.78 15.65 -18.72
CA TRP A 125 -8.03 16.80 -18.21
C TRP A 125 -7.15 16.44 -17.01
N GLN A 126 -7.62 15.57 -16.13
CA GLN A 126 -6.83 15.04 -15.02
C GLN A 126 -5.64 14.22 -15.52
N LEU A 127 -5.83 13.41 -16.55
CA LEU A 127 -4.72 12.67 -17.20
C LEU A 127 -3.68 13.60 -17.80
N PHE A 128 -4.11 14.68 -18.46
CA PHE A 128 -3.19 15.68 -19.00
C PHE A 128 -2.38 16.38 -17.88
N LYS A 129 -3.04 16.77 -16.80
CA LYS A 129 -2.35 17.36 -15.62
C LYS A 129 -1.36 16.37 -15.00
N ARG A 130 -1.78 15.10 -14.86
CA ARG A 130 -0.92 14.02 -14.37
C ARG A 130 0.35 13.90 -15.24
N GLY A 131 0.21 13.83 -16.55
CA GLY A 131 1.37 13.75 -17.46
C GLY A 131 2.33 14.95 -17.35
N ARG A 132 1.81 16.16 -17.09
CA ARG A 132 2.67 17.33 -16.82
C ARG A 132 3.40 17.22 -15.49
N LEU A 133 2.73 16.76 -14.44
CA LEU A 133 3.31 16.52 -13.12
C LEU A 133 4.42 15.46 -13.21
N GLU A 134 4.14 14.34 -13.86
CA GLU A 134 5.08 13.25 -14.10
C GLU A 134 6.35 13.76 -14.82
N LYS A 135 6.18 14.54 -15.90
CA LYS A 135 7.31 15.16 -16.61
C LYS A 135 8.12 16.13 -15.74
N SER A 136 7.48 16.83 -14.82
CA SER A 136 8.16 17.69 -13.85
C SER A 136 8.99 16.86 -12.87
N MET A 137 8.37 15.83 -12.28
CA MET A 137 9.01 14.94 -11.30
C MET A 137 10.14 14.11 -11.90
N THR A 138 10.04 13.73 -13.19
CA THR A 138 11.15 13.06 -13.91
C THR A 138 12.40 13.94 -13.95
N LYS A 139 12.25 15.27 -14.00
CA LYS A 139 13.38 16.19 -14.05
C LYS A 139 13.96 16.52 -12.67
N SER A 140 13.08 16.75 -11.68
CA SER A 140 13.48 17.18 -10.33
C SER A 140 13.75 16.01 -9.37
N GLY A 141 13.17 14.84 -9.65
CA GLY A 141 13.00 13.78 -8.65
C GLY A 141 11.89 14.13 -7.66
N ILE A 142 11.68 13.24 -6.69
CA ILE A 142 10.81 13.48 -5.54
C ILE A 142 11.70 13.92 -4.38
N GLU A 143 11.35 15.03 -3.75
CA GLU A 143 12.09 15.55 -2.60
C GLU A 143 11.87 14.67 -1.36
N GLY A 144 12.90 14.53 -0.52
CA GLY A 144 12.87 13.79 0.72
C GLY A 144 14.26 13.33 1.15
N GLN A 145 14.49 13.23 2.46
CA GLN A 145 15.73 12.75 3.05
C GLN A 145 15.59 11.32 3.57
N THR A 146 14.35 10.86 3.73
CA THR A 146 14.01 9.49 4.14
C THR A 146 13.08 8.83 3.13
N PRO A 147 13.01 7.51 3.07
CA PRO A 147 12.07 6.79 2.23
C PRO A 147 10.61 7.17 2.51
N GLU A 148 10.28 7.41 3.78
CA GLU A 148 8.95 7.82 4.22
C GLU A 148 8.58 9.19 3.66
N GLU A 149 9.51 10.16 3.71
CA GLU A 149 9.30 11.48 3.12
C GLU A 149 9.10 11.41 1.61
N ILE A 150 9.86 10.58 0.90
CA ILE A 150 9.67 10.35 -0.54
C ILE A 150 8.25 9.82 -0.81
N ALA A 151 7.79 8.82 -0.04
CA ALA A 151 6.46 8.24 -0.22
C ALA A 151 5.35 9.27 0.03
N LEU A 152 5.45 10.02 1.13
CA LEU A 152 4.46 11.03 1.50
C LEU A 152 4.44 12.21 0.51
N ASN A 153 5.60 12.68 0.07
CA ASN A 153 5.70 13.81 -0.87
C ASN A 153 5.20 13.43 -2.26
N MET A 154 5.47 12.21 -2.71
CA MET A 154 4.89 11.70 -3.96
C MET A 154 3.36 11.69 -3.89
N GLU A 155 2.82 11.07 -2.86
CA GLU A 155 1.37 10.96 -2.69
C GLU A 155 0.72 12.34 -2.54
N SER A 156 1.33 13.25 -1.77
CA SER A 156 0.86 14.63 -1.64
C SER A 156 0.76 15.31 -3.00
N SER A 157 1.77 15.15 -3.84
CA SER A 157 1.79 15.73 -5.20
C SER A 157 0.69 15.14 -6.10
N ILE A 158 0.41 13.84 -5.98
CA ILE A 158 -0.67 13.18 -6.73
C ILE A 158 -2.04 13.70 -6.25
N ARG A 159 -2.22 13.89 -4.94
CA ARG A 159 -3.47 14.38 -4.32
C ARG A 159 -3.78 15.85 -4.63
N GLU A 160 -2.82 16.65 -5.14
CA GLU A 160 -3.13 17.96 -5.71
C GLU A 160 -4.05 17.87 -6.94
N LEU A 161 -4.09 16.70 -7.59
CA LEU A 161 -5.02 16.41 -8.67
C LEU A 161 -6.34 15.90 -8.07
N SER A 162 -7.35 16.75 -8.05
CA SER A 162 -8.62 16.49 -7.35
C SER A 162 -9.29 15.16 -7.71
N GLY A 163 -9.19 14.70 -8.97
CA GLY A 163 -9.72 13.40 -9.37
C GLY A 163 -8.99 12.23 -8.69
N PHE A 164 -7.66 12.31 -8.60
CA PHE A 164 -6.85 11.30 -7.92
C PHE A 164 -7.07 11.34 -6.40
N ALA A 165 -7.20 12.55 -5.81
CA ALA A 165 -7.56 12.69 -4.40
C ALA A 165 -8.92 12.06 -4.06
N ASN A 166 -9.90 12.19 -4.95
CA ASN A 166 -11.22 11.56 -4.78
C ASN A 166 -11.14 10.04 -4.89
N LEU A 167 -10.40 9.53 -5.90
CA LEU A 167 -10.18 8.10 -6.07
C LEU A 167 -9.53 7.51 -4.82
N GLU A 168 -8.48 8.14 -4.30
CA GLU A 168 -7.79 7.66 -3.11
C GLU A 168 -8.70 7.65 -1.87
N ARG A 169 -9.55 8.66 -1.72
CA ARG A 169 -10.55 8.69 -0.64
C ARG A 169 -11.57 7.54 -0.75
N GLU A 170 -12.04 7.22 -1.96
CA GLU A 170 -12.93 6.09 -2.18
C GLU A 170 -12.21 4.75 -1.88
N ARG A 171 -10.93 4.60 -2.24
CA ARG A 171 -10.12 3.43 -1.90
C ARG A 171 -9.96 3.24 -0.38
N VAL A 172 -9.58 4.30 0.32
CA VAL A 172 -9.42 4.26 1.79
C VAL A 172 -10.73 3.89 2.48
N LYS A 173 -11.86 4.42 2.00
CA LYS A 173 -13.18 4.05 2.50
C LYS A 173 -13.47 2.57 2.29
N THR A 174 -13.20 2.03 1.12
CA THR A 174 -13.34 0.59 0.82
C THR A 174 -12.47 -0.25 1.75
N MET A 175 -11.21 0.15 1.97
CA MET A 175 -10.31 -0.53 2.90
C MET A 175 -10.91 -0.56 4.33
N ALA A 176 -11.42 0.57 4.81
CA ALA A 176 -12.04 0.66 6.13
C ALA A 176 -13.29 -0.22 6.26
N GLU A 177 -14.15 -0.25 5.22
CA GLU A 177 -15.33 -1.11 5.17
C GLU A 177 -14.95 -2.59 5.21
N ASN A 178 -13.94 -3.00 4.43
CA ASN A 178 -13.43 -4.37 4.41
C ASN A 178 -12.81 -4.77 5.75
N ILE A 179 -12.04 -3.88 6.39
CA ILE A 179 -11.51 -4.12 7.74
C ILE A 179 -12.66 -4.34 8.74
N ARG A 180 -13.69 -3.47 8.73
CA ARG A 180 -14.85 -3.63 9.61
C ARG A 180 -15.63 -4.92 9.35
N LEU A 181 -15.72 -5.34 8.08
CA LEU A 181 -16.40 -6.57 7.70
C LEU A 181 -15.66 -7.79 8.26
N HIS A 182 -14.38 -7.90 7.95
CA HIS A 182 -13.57 -9.07 8.26
C HIS A 182 -13.17 -9.14 9.75
N SER A 183 -13.06 -8.00 10.45
CA SER A 183 -12.73 -7.99 11.88
C SER A 183 -13.77 -8.70 12.75
N LYS A 184 -15.04 -8.79 12.32
CA LYS A 184 -16.13 -9.38 13.12
C LYS A 184 -15.89 -10.83 13.50
N SER A 185 -15.12 -11.58 12.74
CA SER A 185 -14.82 -13.01 12.97
C SER A 185 -13.43 -13.27 13.53
N GLN A 186 -12.64 -12.23 13.79
CA GLN A 186 -11.25 -12.35 14.20
C GLN A 186 -11.04 -11.83 15.63
N LYS A 187 -9.99 -12.30 16.29
CA LYS A 187 -9.51 -11.73 17.56
C LYS A 187 -8.36 -10.76 17.33
N LYS A 188 -7.48 -11.09 16.37
CA LYS A 188 -6.31 -10.31 16.00
C LYS A 188 -6.22 -10.18 14.49
N MET A 189 -6.17 -8.96 13.99
CA MET A 189 -5.98 -8.65 12.57
C MET A 189 -4.75 -7.77 12.39
N LEU A 190 -3.83 -8.20 11.54
CA LEU A 190 -2.70 -7.38 11.11
C LEU A 190 -3.03 -6.73 9.76
N VAL A 191 -3.07 -5.41 9.74
CA VAL A 191 -3.29 -4.62 8.53
C VAL A 191 -1.94 -4.05 8.07
N ILE A 192 -1.53 -4.34 6.84
CA ILE A 192 -0.29 -3.83 6.24
C ILE A 192 -0.67 -2.94 5.06
N ILE A 193 -0.36 -1.66 5.15
CA ILE A 193 -0.71 -0.66 4.15
C ILE A 193 0.44 0.32 3.88
N GLU A 194 0.38 1.03 2.77
CA GLU A 194 1.31 2.11 2.46
C GLU A 194 1.16 3.27 3.45
N ILE A 195 2.29 3.87 3.85
CA ILE A 195 2.36 4.92 4.87
C ILE A 195 1.45 6.11 4.54
N SER A 196 1.29 6.43 3.27
CA SER A 196 0.45 7.54 2.79
C SER A 196 -1.03 7.38 3.13
N ASN A 197 -1.50 6.16 3.38
CA ASN A 197 -2.91 5.85 3.63
C ASN A 197 -3.24 5.65 5.10
N VAL A 198 -2.23 5.51 5.97
CA VAL A 198 -2.44 5.18 7.39
C VAL A 198 -3.32 6.21 8.09
N SER A 199 -3.00 7.50 7.95
CA SER A 199 -3.74 8.56 8.65
C SER A 199 -5.22 8.60 8.24
N ALA A 200 -5.49 8.55 6.93
CA ALA A 200 -6.85 8.56 6.41
C ALA A 200 -7.63 7.28 6.78
N LEU A 201 -6.96 6.11 6.77
CA LEU A 201 -7.59 4.86 7.18
C LEU A 201 -7.96 4.88 8.67
N VAL A 202 -7.08 5.36 9.53
CA VAL A 202 -7.36 5.46 10.98
C VAL A 202 -8.50 6.44 11.25
N GLU A 203 -8.57 7.55 10.52
CA GLU A 203 -9.68 8.50 10.61
C GLU A 203 -11.01 7.85 10.18
N GLU A 204 -11.02 7.09 9.09
CA GLU A 204 -12.22 6.37 8.65
C GLU A 204 -12.63 5.26 9.63
N LEU A 205 -11.70 4.63 10.34
CA LEU A 205 -12.01 3.54 11.27
C LEU A 205 -12.57 4.02 12.61
N ASN A 206 -12.31 5.27 13.01
CA ASN A 206 -12.81 5.90 14.24
C ASN A 206 -14.23 6.47 14.06
#